data_98bdd9c9475e6d80bf9d2ede6d19e80d
#
_entry.id   98bdd9c9475e6d80bf9d2ede6d19e80d
#
_cell.length_a   1.000
_cell.length_b   1.000
_cell.length_c   1.000
_cell.angle_alpha   90.00
_cell.angle_beta   90.00
_cell.angle_gamma   90.00
#
_symmetry.space_group_name_H-M   'P 1'
#
loop_
_entity.id
_entity.type
_entity.pdbx_description
1 polymer ?
#
loop_
_entity_poly.entity_id
_entity_poly.type
_entity_poly.pdbx_seq_one_letter_code
_entity_poly.pdbx_strand_id
1 'polypeptide(L)'
;MIGSLEQYGTYYGYGEVTGTFSGRDSYWFGDEQSWQNTKLTYADATDKQRQALDKLHEDAVNGGESLEFVFQDGAQWTYLGISDEDSTTVTLDNGTKVDINVASIAKRISKITLENKGIVNLFDENIKQVWNDIGLWDRLIGVDVIQHDYVRIGDLKGTDGIFRLDLDSDHPEESDMIFIEGSSEETTTRHWIEPYRPSQLVSVSADNTLTFALTTAAANNVTFADKINIYGETLYDYELYVNHDEIGEEDLTSLKEQIKSSYEDFDDFDPTDYQGGTEWFIDRVVVSKSAATVGVNNAGWAAYDAIMQMDRRDRRLRETAFVDSNSNDGLWVRMQYGRLGAEDAYKSDTTTVHVGYERQTSDNNRFGVSVSYMDGSPDFENLKGGGDLERYEIAVYDTLTFGNHYLDFVGRFGHLSSDFSSSRSASSISTQGEFSTNYFGVSAEYGYTLKSAAGFFAEPQLQMQATRLEGYNYGLQRDMSVDVEQETALVGRAGLRLGKHFAGERSSGEIYVRGDLLHQFTDGQFGHIRDLDDVEVLHWGDAGTWTNFGVGGYYQFANKFSMQLDLEKSAGGEQLDAWMVSGHLVYNF
;
A
#
# COMPACT_ATOMS: atom_id res chain seq x y z
N MET A 1 -21.27 -5.81 -23.53
CA MET A 1 -22.17 -6.76 -24.21
C MET A 1 -22.13 -8.03 -23.39
N ILE A 2 -23.25 -8.66 -23.12
CA ILE A 2 -23.36 -9.89 -22.34
C ILE A 2 -24.01 -10.94 -23.21
N GLY A 3 -23.46 -12.15 -23.26
CA GLY A 3 -23.97 -13.27 -24.04
C GLY A 3 -23.06 -13.67 -25.20
N SER A 4 -23.39 -14.81 -25.79
CA SER A 4 -22.66 -15.36 -26.95
C SER A 4 -22.85 -14.49 -28.19
N LEU A 5 -21.79 -14.35 -28.97
CA LEU A 5 -21.85 -13.76 -30.31
C LEU A 5 -21.94 -14.90 -31.35
N GLU A 6 -23.04 -14.91 -32.06
CA GLU A 6 -23.28 -15.87 -33.14
C GLU A 6 -23.05 -15.20 -34.49
N GLN A 7 -22.29 -15.83 -35.35
CA GLN A 7 -22.15 -15.41 -36.75
C GLN A 7 -23.25 -16.03 -37.60
N TYR A 8 -24.09 -15.18 -38.18
CA TYR A 8 -25.06 -15.60 -39.22
C TYR A 8 -24.50 -15.26 -40.59
N GLY A 9 -24.29 -16.26 -41.40
CA GLY A 9 -23.93 -16.07 -42.82
C GLY A 9 -24.92 -15.14 -43.52
N THR A 10 -24.45 -14.15 -44.25
CA THR A 10 -25.27 -13.26 -45.04
C THR A 10 -25.82 -14.01 -46.27
N TYR A 11 -27.06 -13.71 -46.68
CA TYR A 11 -27.83 -14.39 -47.72
C TYR A 11 -27.16 -14.42 -49.13
N TYR A 12 -25.99 -13.77 -49.28
CA TYR A 12 -25.30 -13.61 -50.56
C TYR A 12 -23.78 -13.74 -50.55
N GLY A 13 -23.17 -14.29 -49.51
CA GLY A 13 -21.70 -14.49 -49.54
C GLY A 13 -21.11 -14.86 -48.18
N TYR A 14 -20.04 -15.58 -48.23
CA TYR A 14 -19.17 -15.86 -47.10
C TYR A 14 -18.46 -14.57 -46.72
N GLY A 15 -18.46 -14.22 -45.44
CA GLY A 15 -17.83 -13.00 -44.96
C GLY A 15 -17.18 -13.19 -43.59
N GLU A 16 -16.00 -12.60 -43.43
CA GLU A 16 -15.45 -12.39 -42.11
C GLU A 16 -16.28 -11.32 -41.39
N VAL A 17 -16.60 -11.59 -40.12
CA VAL A 17 -17.23 -10.59 -39.24
C VAL A 17 -16.19 -10.16 -38.23
N THR A 18 -15.85 -8.86 -38.24
CA THR A 18 -14.93 -8.27 -37.28
C THR A 18 -15.68 -7.40 -36.29
N GLY A 19 -15.57 -7.71 -35.01
CA GLY A 19 -16.05 -6.88 -33.91
C GLY A 19 -14.88 -6.11 -33.30
N THR A 20 -15.00 -4.77 -33.21
CA THR A 20 -13.96 -3.94 -32.57
C THR A 20 -14.48 -3.34 -31.28
N PHE A 21 -13.76 -3.55 -30.19
CA PHE A 21 -13.97 -2.96 -28.87
C PHE A 21 -12.81 -2.03 -28.57
N SER A 22 -13.09 -0.80 -28.14
CA SER A 22 -12.05 0.19 -27.85
C SER A 22 -12.42 1.03 -26.63
N GLY A 23 -11.41 1.30 -25.77
CA GLY A 23 -11.55 2.06 -24.54
C GLY A 23 -11.86 1.21 -23.30
N ARG A 24 -11.44 1.68 -22.13
CA ARG A 24 -11.51 0.97 -20.84
C ARG A 24 -12.93 0.58 -20.42
N ASP A 25 -13.93 1.31 -20.86
CA ASP A 25 -15.33 1.04 -20.55
C ASP A 25 -16.01 0.11 -21.58
N SER A 26 -15.24 -0.39 -22.56
CA SER A 26 -15.71 -1.31 -23.57
C SER A 26 -15.35 -2.74 -23.20
N TYR A 27 -16.34 -3.58 -22.99
CA TYR A 27 -16.13 -4.98 -22.66
C TYR A 27 -17.13 -5.90 -23.34
N TRP A 28 -16.72 -7.12 -23.58
CA TRP A 28 -17.56 -8.23 -23.96
C TRP A 28 -17.46 -9.31 -22.89
N PHE A 29 -18.64 -9.82 -22.53
CA PHE A 29 -18.83 -10.85 -21.54
C PHE A 29 -19.56 -12.02 -22.19
N GLY A 30 -18.87 -13.16 -22.34
CA GLY A 30 -19.41 -14.32 -23.06
C GLY A 30 -18.35 -15.05 -23.85
N ASP A 31 -18.81 -15.94 -24.68
CA ASP A 31 -18.00 -16.81 -25.54
C ASP A 31 -18.29 -16.60 -27.03
N GLU A 32 -17.48 -17.22 -27.88
CA GLU A 32 -17.70 -17.30 -29.31
C GLU A 32 -18.49 -18.56 -29.63
N GLN A 33 -19.66 -18.40 -30.26
CA GLN A 33 -20.37 -19.49 -30.93
C GLN A 33 -20.17 -19.39 -32.43
N SER A 34 -19.37 -20.26 -33.01
CA SER A 34 -19.30 -20.35 -34.44
C SER A 34 -20.46 -21.15 -35.00
N TRP A 35 -20.93 -20.74 -36.18
CA TRP A 35 -21.99 -21.40 -36.93
C TRP A 35 -21.77 -22.93 -37.15
N GLN A 36 -20.57 -23.40 -37.01
CA GLN A 36 -20.19 -24.81 -37.15
C GLN A 36 -20.90 -25.73 -36.13
N ASN A 37 -21.29 -25.21 -34.98
CA ASN A 37 -21.85 -25.99 -33.87
C ASN A 37 -23.35 -25.79 -33.67
N THR A 38 -23.98 -24.82 -34.33
CA THR A 38 -25.42 -24.52 -34.17
C THR A 38 -26.26 -25.15 -35.28
N LYS A 39 -26.99 -26.21 -34.96
CA LYS A 39 -28.01 -26.77 -35.85
C LYS A 39 -29.28 -25.94 -35.71
N LEU A 40 -29.44 -24.92 -36.59
CA LEU A 40 -30.66 -24.14 -36.64
C LEU A 40 -31.87 -25.03 -36.98
N THR A 41 -32.73 -25.23 -36.02
CA THR A 41 -34.05 -25.87 -36.23
C THR A 41 -35.10 -24.77 -36.34
N TYR A 42 -35.51 -24.43 -37.56
CA TYR A 42 -36.72 -23.66 -37.76
C TYR A 42 -37.91 -24.63 -37.71
N ALA A 43 -38.73 -24.51 -36.68
CA ALA A 43 -39.89 -25.39 -36.49
C ALA A 43 -40.88 -25.35 -37.69
N ASP A 44 -40.96 -24.23 -38.41
CA ASP A 44 -41.91 -23.96 -39.50
C ASP A 44 -41.26 -23.92 -40.91
N ALA A 45 -39.98 -24.32 -41.05
CA ALA A 45 -39.32 -24.31 -42.35
C ALA A 45 -39.84 -25.45 -43.24
N THR A 46 -40.10 -25.13 -44.51
CA THR A 46 -40.41 -26.13 -45.54
C THR A 46 -39.20 -27.00 -45.86
N ASP A 47 -39.41 -28.23 -46.35
CA ASP A 47 -38.29 -29.13 -46.70
C ASP A 47 -37.27 -28.51 -47.65
N LYS A 48 -37.71 -27.61 -48.54
CA LYS A 48 -36.86 -26.90 -49.46
C LYS A 48 -36.01 -25.81 -48.77
N GLN A 49 -36.53 -25.19 -47.74
CA GLN A 49 -35.82 -24.22 -46.91
C GLN A 49 -34.82 -24.92 -45.99
N ARG A 50 -35.17 -26.11 -45.45
CA ARG A 50 -34.23 -26.93 -44.67
C ARG A 50 -33.06 -27.42 -45.51
N GLN A 51 -33.31 -27.93 -46.73
CA GLN A 51 -32.25 -28.33 -47.65
C GLN A 51 -31.33 -27.17 -48.08
N ALA A 52 -31.89 -25.97 -48.23
CA ALA A 52 -31.08 -24.77 -48.52
C ALA A 52 -30.24 -24.33 -47.32
N LEU A 53 -30.77 -24.47 -46.10
CA LEU A 53 -30.07 -24.17 -44.83
C LEU A 53 -29.00 -25.23 -44.53
N ASP A 54 -29.27 -26.51 -44.75
CA ASP A 54 -28.29 -27.59 -44.59
C ASP A 54 -27.12 -27.40 -45.57
N LYS A 55 -27.40 -26.96 -46.81
CA LYS A 55 -26.38 -26.69 -47.80
C LYS A 55 -25.56 -25.42 -47.46
N LEU A 56 -26.19 -24.36 -46.97
CA LEU A 56 -25.51 -23.17 -46.50
C LEU A 56 -24.62 -23.50 -45.30
N HIS A 57 -25.07 -24.35 -44.40
CA HIS A 57 -24.29 -24.84 -43.27
C HIS A 57 -23.07 -25.65 -43.74
N GLU A 58 -23.26 -26.59 -44.68
CA GLU A 58 -22.20 -27.40 -45.24
C GLU A 58 -21.17 -26.54 -46.02
N ASP A 59 -21.65 -25.54 -46.74
CA ASP A 59 -20.79 -24.58 -47.48
C ASP A 59 -20.04 -23.66 -46.50
N ALA A 60 -20.62 -23.24 -45.38
CA ALA A 60 -20.00 -22.43 -44.33
C ALA A 60 -18.88 -23.22 -43.61
N VAL A 61 -19.15 -24.46 -43.20
CA VAL A 61 -18.16 -25.38 -42.59
C VAL A 61 -16.95 -25.60 -43.53
N ASN A 62 -17.17 -25.68 -44.85
CA ASN A 62 -16.11 -25.87 -45.82
C ASN A 62 -15.46 -24.57 -46.28
N GLY A 63 -16.07 -23.41 -46.06
CA GLY A 63 -15.61 -22.10 -46.54
C GLY A 63 -14.62 -21.38 -45.61
N GLY A 64 -14.40 -21.86 -44.41
CA GLY A 64 -13.45 -21.26 -43.47
C GLY A 64 -13.89 -19.90 -42.91
N GLU A 65 -15.16 -19.74 -42.61
CA GLU A 65 -15.68 -18.55 -41.93
C GLU A 65 -15.09 -18.43 -40.51
N SER A 66 -14.63 -17.24 -40.14
CA SER A 66 -14.09 -16.95 -38.81
C SER A 66 -14.65 -15.66 -38.27
N LEU A 67 -14.91 -15.64 -36.96
CA LEU A 67 -15.14 -14.42 -36.20
C LEU A 67 -13.78 -13.84 -35.80
N GLU A 68 -13.61 -12.56 -36.01
CA GLU A 68 -12.42 -11.82 -35.56
C GLU A 68 -12.83 -10.72 -34.59
N PHE A 69 -12.22 -10.70 -33.43
CA PHE A 69 -12.42 -9.67 -32.42
C PHE A 69 -11.16 -8.87 -32.23
N VAL A 70 -11.34 -7.56 -32.18
CA VAL A 70 -10.26 -6.61 -31.90
C VAL A 70 -10.54 -5.90 -30.59
N PHE A 71 -9.66 -6.07 -29.61
CA PHE A 71 -9.69 -5.36 -28.33
C PHE A 71 -8.48 -4.44 -28.27
N GLN A 72 -8.73 -3.16 -28.06
CA GLN A 72 -7.70 -2.12 -28.03
C GLN A 72 -8.00 -1.05 -26.99
N ASP A 73 -6.97 -0.28 -26.63
CA ASP A 73 -7.10 0.85 -25.70
C ASP A 73 -7.67 0.48 -24.32
N GLY A 74 -7.38 -0.73 -23.83
CA GLY A 74 -7.85 -1.25 -22.56
C GLY A 74 -9.26 -1.86 -22.60
N ALA A 75 -9.83 -2.09 -23.78
CA ALA A 75 -11.06 -2.85 -23.93
C ALA A 75 -10.83 -4.32 -23.51
N GLN A 76 -11.84 -4.93 -22.90
CA GLN A 76 -11.74 -6.23 -22.25
C GLN A 76 -12.73 -7.25 -22.83
N TRP A 77 -12.23 -8.46 -23.08
CA TRP A 77 -13.02 -9.65 -23.17
C TRP A 77 -12.91 -10.44 -21.87
N THR A 78 -14.04 -10.71 -21.22
CA THR A 78 -14.09 -11.57 -20.04
C THR A 78 -14.75 -12.88 -20.44
N TYR A 79 -14.00 -13.97 -20.27
CA TYR A 79 -14.47 -15.32 -20.48
C TYR A 79 -15.43 -15.73 -19.34
N LEU A 80 -16.47 -16.50 -19.67
CA LEU A 80 -17.44 -17.05 -18.70
C LEU A 80 -17.19 -18.54 -18.54
N GLY A 81 -16.48 -18.91 -17.48
CA GLY A 81 -16.37 -20.31 -17.05
C GLY A 81 -17.64 -20.76 -16.32
N ILE A 82 -18.66 -21.23 -17.04
CA ILE A 82 -19.87 -21.79 -16.44
C ILE A 82 -19.96 -23.27 -16.82
N SER A 83 -20.29 -24.14 -15.85
CA SER A 83 -20.37 -25.58 -16.09
C SER A 83 -21.52 -25.96 -17.03
N ASP A 84 -21.32 -27.01 -17.80
CA ASP A 84 -22.15 -27.49 -18.89
C ASP A 84 -23.63 -27.82 -18.56
N GLU A 85 -24.00 -27.92 -17.30
CA GLU A 85 -25.28 -28.46 -16.89
C GLU A 85 -26.39 -27.42 -16.71
N ASP A 86 -26.07 -26.10 -16.70
CA ASP A 86 -26.99 -25.06 -16.29
C ASP A 86 -27.36 -24.05 -17.39
N SER A 87 -28.37 -24.34 -18.18
CA SER A 87 -29.06 -23.30 -18.95
C SER A 87 -30.06 -22.57 -18.05
N THR A 88 -29.90 -21.26 -17.85
CA THR A 88 -30.86 -20.46 -17.08
C THR A 88 -31.44 -19.31 -17.89
N THR A 89 -32.75 -19.08 -17.74
CA THR A 89 -33.42 -17.92 -18.34
C THR A 89 -33.43 -16.77 -17.33
N VAL A 90 -32.72 -15.71 -17.61
CA VAL A 90 -32.71 -14.48 -16.79
C VAL A 90 -33.74 -13.49 -17.35
N THR A 91 -34.60 -12.97 -16.47
CA THR A 91 -35.51 -11.87 -16.84
C THR A 91 -34.93 -10.55 -16.38
N LEU A 92 -34.54 -9.70 -17.30
CA LEU A 92 -34.03 -8.34 -17.03
C LEU A 92 -35.15 -7.46 -16.44
N ASP A 93 -34.77 -6.33 -15.81
CA ASP A 93 -35.72 -5.39 -15.18
C ASP A 93 -36.72 -4.76 -16.17
N ASN A 94 -36.38 -4.73 -17.44
CA ASN A 94 -37.28 -4.31 -18.53
C ASN A 94 -38.25 -5.40 -18.99
N GLY A 95 -38.24 -6.57 -18.34
CA GLY A 95 -39.07 -7.72 -18.68
C GLY A 95 -38.56 -8.60 -19.83
N THR A 96 -37.42 -8.29 -20.41
CA THR A 96 -36.78 -9.08 -21.46
C THR A 96 -36.23 -10.38 -20.84
N LYS A 97 -36.60 -11.51 -21.44
CA LYS A 97 -36.02 -12.80 -21.07
C LYS A 97 -34.78 -13.04 -21.92
N VAL A 98 -33.65 -13.28 -21.26
CA VAL A 98 -32.40 -13.70 -21.88
C VAL A 98 -32.13 -15.12 -21.45
N ASP A 99 -32.14 -16.05 -22.41
CA ASP A 99 -31.68 -17.41 -22.15
C ASP A 99 -30.15 -17.38 -22.20
N ILE A 100 -29.52 -17.53 -21.05
CA ILE A 100 -28.09 -17.77 -20.95
C ILE A 100 -27.93 -19.27 -21.18
N ASN A 101 -27.73 -19.63 -22.42
CA ASN A 101 -27.48 -21.01 -22.80
C ASN A 101 -25.96 -21.22 -22.69
N VAL A 102 -25.55 -21.78 -21.57
CA VAL A 102 -24.17 -22.16 -21.33
C VAL A 102 -23.97 -23.60 -21.79
N ALA A 103 -24.23 -23.82 -23.07
CA ALA A 103 -23.74 -25.04 -23.66
C ALA A 103 -22.21 -24.97 -23.69
N SER A 104 -21.52 -26.00 -23.23
CA SER A 104 -20.10 -26.17 -23.33
C SER A 104 -19.66 -25.99 -24.75
N ILE A 105 -19.28 -24.81 -25.01
CA ILE A 105 -18.68 -24.54 -26.27
C ILE A 105 -17.22 -24.45 -25.99
N ALA A 106 -16.48 -25.15 -26.81
CA ALA A 106 -15.04 -25.14 -26.79
C ALA A 106 -14.57 -23.76 -26.32
N LYS A 107 -13.95 -23.68 -25.17
CA LYS A 107 -13.31 -22.48 -24.56
C LYS A 107 -12.31 -21.91 -25.55
N ARG A 108 -12.80 -21.48 -26.72
CA ARG A 108 -12.02 -21.18 -27.91
C ARG A 108 -12.56 -19.93 -28.60
N ILE A 109 -11.63 -19.09 -29.02
CA ILE A 109 -11.89 -17.97 -29.94
C ILE A 109 -11.11 -18.21 -31.24
N SER A 110 -11.78 -18.10 -32.39
CA SER A 110 -11.13 -18.38 -33.68
C SER A 110 -10.02 -17.40 -33.99
N LYS A 111 -10.28 -16.11 -33.79
CA LYS A 111 -9.37 -15.02 -34.07
C LYS A 111 -9.53 -13.87 -33.08
N ILE A 112 -8.44 -13.44 -32.49
CA ILE A 112 -8.40 -12.26 -31.63
C ILE A 112 -7.19 -11.38 -31.93
N THR A 113 -7.42 -10.09 -31.99
CA THR A 113 -6.38 -9.07 -32.11
C THR A 113 -6.33 -8.26 -30.83
N LEU A 114 -5.18 -8.24 -30.15
CA LEU A 114 -4.95 -7.49 -28.94
C LEU A 114 -3.95 -6.37 -29.21
N GLU A 115 -4.39 -5.13 -29.10
CA GLU A 115 -3.56 -3.95 -29.36
C GLU A 115 -3.66 -2.96 -28.21
N ASN A 116 -2.57 -2.25 -27.94
CA ASN A 116 -2.54 -1.13 -26.98
C ASN A 116 -3.28 -1.48 -25.67
N LYS A 117 -2.89 -2.59 -25.00
CA LYS A 117 -3.47 -3.09 -23.76
C LYS A 117 -4.92 -3.60 -23.89
N GLY A 118 -5.29 -4.18 -25.03
CA GLY A 118 -6.49 -5.00 -25.13
C GLY A 118 -6.37 -6.19 -24.18
N ILE A 119 -7.46 -6.57 -23.50
CA ILE A 119 -7.42 -7.49 -22.35
C ILE A 119 -8.24 -8.75 -22.65
N VAL A 120 -7.64 -9.91 -22.37
CA VAL A 120 -8.35 -11.19 -22.18
C VAL A 120 -8.37 -11.46 -20.68
N ASN A 121 -9.55 -11.59 -20.11
CA ASN A 121 -9.74 -11.71 -18.66
C ASN A 121 -10.40 -13.05 -18.31
N LEU A 122 -9.69 -13.85 -17.53
CA LEU A 122 -10.14 -15.12 -16.97
C LEU A 122 -10.45 -15.02 -15.46
N PHE A 123 -10.36 -13.84 -14.84
CA PHE A 123 -10.64 -13.66 -13.41
C PHE A 123 -12.09 -13.95 -13.04
N ASP A 124 -12.34 -14.94 -12.22
CA ASP A 124 -13.67 -15.35 -11.77
C ASP A 124 -14.36 -14.33 -10.86
N GLU A 125 -13.63 -13.67 -9.99
CA GLU A 125 -14.21 -12.68 -9.06
C GLU A 125 -14.67 -11.40 -9.76
N ASN A 126 -14.02 -11.02 -10.87
CA ASN A 126 -14.54 -9.95 -11.71
C ASN A 126 -15.88 -10.30 -12.34
N ILE A 127 -16.12 -11.55 -12.60
CA ILE A 127 -17.42 -12.06 -13.03
C ILE A 127 -18.48 -11.75 -11.98
N LYS A 128 -18.23 -12.08 -10.71
CA LYS A 128 -19.14 -11.78 -9.59
C LYS A 128 -19.45 -10.29 -9.47
N GLN A 129 -18.46 -9.43 -9.61
CA GLN A 129 -18.65 -7.99 -9.51
C GLN A 129 -19.44 -7.43 -10.68
N VAL A 130 -19.13 -7.81 -11.91
CA VAL A 130 -19.89 -7.38 -13.10
C VAL A 130 -21.34 -7.85 -13.01
N TRP A 131 -21.57 -9.09 -12.56
CA TRP A 131 -22.92 -9.62 -12.39
C TRP A 131 -23.69 -8.93 -11.26
N ASN A 132 -23.03 -8.55 -10.18
CA ASN A 132 -23.61 -7.73 -9.12
C ASN A 132 -23.99 -6.33 -9.63
N ASP A 133 -23.10 -5.67 -10.37
CA ASP A 133 -23.33 -4.32 -10.90
C ASP A 133 -24.51 -4.25 -11.87
N ILE A 134 -24.77 -5.33 -12.60
CA ILE A 134 -25.94 -5.42 -13.49
C ILE A 134 -27.16 -6.08 -12.84
N GLY A 135 -27.10 -6.43 -11.53
CA GLY A 135 -28.18 -7.01 -10.76
C GLY A 135 -28.56 -8.45 -11.16
N LEU A 136 -27.66 -9.17 -11.81
CA LEU A 136 -27.88 -10.55 -12.26
C LEU A 136 -27.35 -11.61 -11.28
N TRP A 137 -26.34 -11.30 -10.45
CA TRP A 137 -25.71 -12.27 -9.55
C TRP A 137 -26.67 -12.98 -8.61
N ASP A 138 -27.58 -12.24 -7.96
CA ASP A 138 -28.58 -12.83 -7.06
C ASP A 138 -29.58 -13.77 -7.76
N ARG A 139 -29.61 -13.77 -9.09
CA ARG A 139 -30.50 -14.59 -9.91
C ARG A 139 -29.82 -15.83 -10.47
N LEU A 140 -28.51 -15.92 -10.34
CA LEU A 140 -27.67 -17.05 -10.75
C LEU A 140 -27.35 -17.99 -9.57
N ILE A 141 -28.15 -17.96 -8.51
CA ILE A 141 -27.97 -18.82 -7.34
C ILE A 141 -28.04 -20.29 -7.79
N GLY A 142 -26.93 -21.01 -7.62
CA GLY A 142 -26.78 -22.42 -7.96
C GLY A 142 -25.98 -22.71 -9.23
N VAL A 143 -25.40 -21.68 -9.86
CA VAL A 143 -24.42 -21.86 -10.94
C VAL A 143 -23.03 -22.01 -10.30
N ASP A 144 -22.40 -23.16 -10.49
CA ASP A 144 -21.03 -23.37 -10.08
C ASP A 144 -20.10 -22.64 -11.07
N VAL A 145 -19.41 -21.60 -10.57
CA VAL A 145 -18.34 -20.93 -11.32
C VAL A 145 -17.10 -21.81 -11.22
N ILE A 146 -16.54 -22.19 -12.36
CA ILE A 146 -15.28 -22.94 -12.39
C ILE A 146 -14.18 -22.03 -11.87
N GLN A 147 -13.40 -22.48 -10.88
CA GLN A 147 -12.38 -21.67 -10.22
C GLN A 147 -11.09 -21.53 -11.04
N HIS A 148 -10.92 -22.35 -12.07
CA HIS A 148 -9.79 -22.28 -12.99
C HIS A 148 -10.27 -22.55 -14.42
N ASP A 149 -9.80 -21.73 -15.33
CA ASP A 149 -10.24 -21.72 -16.70
C ASP A 149 -9.09 -21.91 -17.69
N TYR A 150 -9.42 -22.33 -18.89
CA TYR A 150 -8.51 -22.26 -20.01
C TYR A 150 -9.14 -21.56 -21.19
N VAL A 151 -8.32 -20.87 -21.99
CA VAL A 151 -8.76 -20.28 -23.24
C VAL A 151 -7.92 -20.79 -24.40
N ARG A 152 -8.60 -21.20 -25.49
CA ARG A 152 -7.98 -21.59 -26.75
C ARG A 152 -8.09 -20.44 -27.75
N ILE A 153 -6.98 -20.08 -28.37
CA ILE A 153 -6.91 -18.99 -29.36
C ILE A 153 -6.41 -19.56 -30.68
N GLY A 154 -7.29 -19.58 -31.69
CA GLY A 154 -6.97 -20.11 -33.02
C GLY A 154 -5.96 -19.26 -33.78
N ASP A 155 -6.09 -17.93 -33.75
CA ASP A 155 -5.16 -16.97 -34.37
C ASP A 155 -5.02 -15.74 -33.49
N LEU A 156 -3.90 -15.59 -32.80
CA LEU A 156 -3.58 -14.42 -31.98
C LEU A 156 -2.78 -13.39 -32.78
N LYS A 157 -3.30 -12.18 -32.85
CA LYS A 157 -2.69 -11.03 -33.53
C LYS A 157 -2.45 -9.85 -32.60
N GLY A 158 -1.70 -8.88 -33.12
CA GLY A 158 -1.39 -7.64 -32.42
C GLY A 158 -0.27 -7.81 -31.40
N THR A 159 -0.03 -6.74 -30.64
CA THR A 159 1.01 -6.70 -29.61
C THR A 159 0.53 -5.88 -28.41
N ASP A 160 1.22 -5.99 -27.28
CA ASP A 160 0.88 -5.32 -26.01
C ASP A 160 -0.49 -5.71 -25.43
N GLY A 161 -1.03 -6.89 -25.78
CA GLY A 161 -2.19 -7.48 -25.15
C GLY A 161 -1.88 -7.94 -23.71
N ILE A 162 -2.90 -7.94 -22.86
CA ILE A 162 -2.81 -8.35 -21.45
C ILE A 162 -3.71 -9.56 -21.24
N PHE A 163 -3.17 -10.60 -20.62
CA PHE A 163 -3.93 -11.77 -20.16
C PHE A 163 -4.02 -11.72 -18.64
N ARG A 164 -5.23 -11.58 -18.14
CA ARG A 164 -5.55 -11.64 -16.71
C ARG A 164 -5.85 -13.05 -16.32
N LEU A 165 -5.06 -13.60 -15.39
CA LEU A 165 -5.09 -15.01 -15.03
C LEU A 165 -5.19 -15.18 -13.53
N ASP A 166 -5.98 -16.15 -13.08
CA ASP A 166 -5.91 -16.67 -11.71
C ASP A 166 -4.84 -17.75 -11.67
N LEU A 167 -3.76 -17.51 -10.92
CA LEU A 167 -2.58 -18.35 -10.88
C LEU A 167 -2.23 -18.68 -9.43
N ASP A 168 -2.10 -19.97 -9.12
CA ASP A 168 -1.73 -20.47 -7.79
C ASP A 168 -0.51 -21.38 -7.86
N SER A 169 0.60 -20.98 -7.20
CA SER A 169 1.84 -21.76 -7.17
C SER A 169 1.82 -22.93 -6.21
N ASP A 170 0.91 -22.93 -5.24
CA ASP A 170 0.72 -24.04 -4.30
C ASP A 170 -0.25 -25.10 -4.85
N HIS A 171 -1.14 -24.68 -5.76
CA HIS A 171 -2.10 -25.52 -6.47
C HIS A 171 -2.06 -25.26 -7.99
N PRO A 172 -0.97 -25.64 -8.68
CA PRO A 172 -0.81 -25.37 -10.12
C PRO A 172 -1.93 -25.94 -10.99
N GLU A 173 -2.58 -27.02 -10.56
CA GLU A 173 -3.72 -27.64 -11.21
C GLU A 173 -5.01 -26.79 -11.18
N GLU A 174 -5.06 -25.79 -10.32
CA GLU A 174 -6.16 -24.83 -10.17
C GLU A 174 -5.83 -23.48 -10.83
N SER A 175 -4.78 -23.39 -11.63
CA SER A 175 -4.36 -22.17 -12.33
C SER A 175 -4.98 -22.07 -13.71
N ASP A 176 -5.24 -20.84 -14.15
CA ASP A 176 -5.69 -20.55 -15.52
C ASP A 176 -4.59 -20.81 -16.56
N MET A 177 -5.00 -21.21 -17.78
CA MET A 177 -4.09 -21.49 -18.88
C MET A 177 -4.53 -20.93 -20.23
N ILE A 178 -3.53 -20.55 -21.04
CA ILE A 178 -3.71 -20.02 -22.39
C ILE A 178 -3.15 -21.02 -23.41
N PHE A 179 -3.96 -21.40 -24.37
CA PHE A 179 -3.54 -22.26 -25.49
C PHE A 179 -3.60 -21.46 -26.79
N ILE A 180 -2.45 -21.23 -27.44
CA ILE A 180 -2.36 -20.44 -28.67
C ILE A 180 -2.02 -21.38 -29.83
N GLU A 181 -3.02 -21.62 -30.69
CA GLU A 181 -2.93 -22.57 -31.78
C GLU A 181 -2.22 -22.01 -33.03
N GLY A 182 -2.25 -20.67 -33.20
CA GLY A 182 -1.65 -20.01 -34.33
C GLY A 182 -1.46 -18.51 -34.15
N SER A 183 -0.64 -17.93 -35.01
CA SER A 183 -0.53 -16.49 -35.21
C SER A 183 -0.19 -16.17 -36.65
N SER A 184 -1.07 -15.43 -37.31
CA SER A 184 -0.86 -14.98 -38.70
C SER A 184 -0.07 -13.66 -38.81
N GLU A 185 0.48 -13.17 -37.71
CA GLU A 185 1.37 -12.00 -37.72
C GLU A 185 2.71 -12.34 -38.39
N GLU A 186 3.23 -11.40 -39.20
CA GLU A 186 4.51 -11.55 -39.86
C GLU A 186 5.71 -11.27 -38.97
N THR A 187 5.47 -10.58 -37.83
CA THR A 187 6.50 -10.14 -36.89
C THR A 187 6.28 -10.78 -35.52
N THR A 188 7.33 -10.85 -34.73
CA THR A 188 7.22 -11.28 -33.33
C THR A 188 6.36 -10.29 -32.55
N THR A 189 5.35 -10.82 -31.88
CA THR A 189 4.45 -10.07 -30.99
C THR A 189 4.86 -10.27 -29.55
N ARG A 190 4.48 -9.35 -28.68
CA ARG A 190 4.79 -9.43 -27.25
C ARG A 190 3.55 -9.09 -26.44
N HIS A 191 3.18 -9.95 -25.52
CA HIS A 191 2.03 -9.81 -24.65
C HIS A 191 2.46 -9.83 -23.17
N TRP A 192 1.52 -9.56 -22.28
CA TRP A 192 1.72 -9.45 -20.83
C TRP A 192 0.76 -10.36 -20.12
N ILE A 193 1.15 -10.86 -18.95
CA ILE A 193 0.22 -11.46 -18.01
C ILE A 193 0.02 -10.51 -16.82
N GLU A 194 -1.17 -10.55 -16.23
CA GLU A 194 -1.55 -9.84 -15.02
C GLU A 194 -2.23 -10.85 -14.10
N PRO A 195 -1.53 -11.39 -13.08
CA PRO A 195 -2.14 -12.34 -12.14
C PRO A 195 -3.12 -11.61 -11.22
N TYR A 196 -4.24 -12.27 -10.92
CA TYR A 196 -5.28 -11.73 -10.05
C TYR A 196 -4.78 -11.56 -8.60
N ARG A 197 -4.12 -12.59 -8.06
CA ARG A 197 -3.56 -12.62 -6.71
C ARG A 197 -2.07 -12.90 -6.73
N PRO A 198 -1.24 -11.86 -6.91
CA PRO A 198 0.22 -12.04 -6.95
C PRO A 198 0.79 -12.69 -5.68
N SER A 199 0.08 -12.59 -4.55
CA SER A 199 0.45 -13.23 -3.28
C SER A 199 0.46 -14.77 -3.36
N GLN A 200 -0.34 -15.36 -4.23
CA GLN A 200 -0.38 -16.81 -4.46
C GLN A 200 0.83 -17.34 -5.26
N LEU A 201 1.69 -16.44 -5.77
CA LEU A 201 2.85 -16.80 -6.58
C LEU A 201 4.17 -16.87 -5.79
N VAL A 202 4.13 -16.70 -4.49
CA VAL A 202 5.35 -16.59 -3.66
C VAL A 202 6.15 -17.89 -3.57
N SER A 203 5.55 -19.04 -3.85
CA SER A 203 6.20 -20.36 -3.86
C SER A 203 6.91 -20.67 -5.18
N VAL A 204 6.76 -19.83 -6.22
CA VAL A 204 7.43 -20.01 -7.51
C VAL A 204 8.95 -19.87 -7.36
N SER A 205 9.67 -20.83 -7.90
CA SER A 205 11.13 -20.88 -7.91
C SER A 205 11.63 -21.67 -9.14
N ALA A 206 12.93 -21.69 -9.37
CA ALA A 206 13.52 -22.48 -10.45
C ALA A 206 13.23 -23.98 -10.38
N ASP A 207 12.94 -24.52 -9.17
CA ASP A 207 12.58 -25.92 -8.95
C ASP A 207 11.05 -26.14 -8.90
N ASN A 208 10.27 -25.07 -8.89
CA ASN A 208 8.79 -25.06 -8.84
C ASN A 208 8.28 -23.95 -9.76
N THR A 209 8.33 -24.19 -11.05
CA THR A 209 7.85 -23.26 -12.08
C THR A 209 6.34 -23.37 -12.26
N LEU A 210 5.70 -22.28 -12.68
CA LEU A 210 4.25 -22.25 -12.94
C LEU A 210 3.99 -21.94 -14.40
N THR A 211 3.54 -22.94 -15.15
CA THR A 211 3.16 -22.80 -16.55
C THR A 211 1.81 -22.10 -16.66
N PHE A 212 1.71 -21.10 -17.56
CA PHE A 212 0.50 -20.35 -17.81
C PHE A 212 0.07 -20.31 -19.29
N ALA A 213 0.97 -20.66 -20.22
CA ALA A 213 0.62 -20.70 -21.64
C ALA A 213 1.39 -21.75 -22.42
N LEU A 214 0.70 -22.32 -23.42
CA LEU A 214 1.29 -23.19 -24.45
C LEU A 214 1.03 -22.60 -25.83
N THR A 215 2.04 -22.58 -26.68
CA THR A 215 1.91 -22.21 -28.08
C THR A 215 2.27 -23.37 -29.00
N THR A 216 1.58 -23.52 -30.13
CA THR A 216 2.01 -24.47 -31.18
C THR A 216 3.17 -23.90 -31.96
N ALA A 217 3.81 -24.73 -32.78
CA ALA A 217 4.84 -24.28 -33.72
C ALA A 217 4.38 -23.20 -34.71
N ALA A 218 3.07 -23.12 -35.00
CA ALA A 218 2.46 -22.08 -35.84
C ALA A 218 2.34 -20.74 -35.14
N ALA A 219 2.55 -20.67 -33.83
CA ALA A 219 2.48 -19.45 -33.00
C ALA A 219 3.85 -19.12 -32.37
N ASN A 220 4.97 -19.58 -32.91
CA ASN A 220 6.30 -19.29 -32.35
C ASN A 220 6.74 -17.83 -32.47
N ASN A 221 5.99 -17.00 -33.16
CA ASN A 221 6.15 -15.54 -33.19
C ASN A 221 5.42 -14.81 -32.04
N VAL A 222 4.61 -15.51 -31.25
CA VAL A 222 3.97 -14.97 -30.05
C VAL A 222 4.94 -15.11 -28.87
N THR A 223 5.17 -14.00 -28.17
CA THR A 223 6.03 -13.99 -26.97
C THR A 223 5.34 -13.28 -25.82
N PHE A 224 5.78 -13.58 -24.62
CA PHE A 224 5.40 -12.87 -23.41
C PHE A 224 6.55 -12.03 -22.87
N ALA A 225 6.24 -11.04 -22.06
CA ALA A 225 7.24 -10.18 -21.42
C ALA A 225 8.05 -10.99 -20.41
N ASP A 226 9.37 -10.91 -20.50
CA ASP A 226 10.35 -11.64 -19.66
C ASP A 226 10.33 -11.18 -18.20
N LYS A 227 9.81 -9.98 -17.94
CA LYS A 227 9.65 -9.43 -16.60
C LYS A 227 8.37 -8.62 -16.51
N ILE A 228 7.60 -8.89 -15.49
CA ILE A 228 6.35 -8.20 -15.19
C ILE A 228 6.47 -7.58 -13.80
N ASN A 229 6.14 -6.30 -13.71
CA ASN A 229 6.20 -5.57 -12.46
C ASN A 229 4.79 -5.17 -12.04
N ILE A 230 4.38 -5.61 -10.85
CA ILE A 230 3.11 -5.26 -10.23
C ILE A 230 3.42 -4.37 -9.04
N TYR A 231 3.20 -3.07 -9.20
CA TYR A 231 3.60 -2.07 -8.21
C TYR A 231 2.43 -1.23 -7.72
N GLY A 232 2.33 -1.09 -6.39
CA GLY A 232 1.43 -0.16 -5.72
C GLY A 232 -0.05 -0.55 -5.79
N GLU A 233 -0.36 -1.80 -6.06
CA GLU A 233 -1.73 -2.32 -6.13
C GLU A 233 -2.16 -3.05 -4.86
N THR A 234 -1.19 -3.63 -4.16
CA THR A 234 -1.36 -4.41 -2.94
C THR A 234 -0.37 -3.97 -1.86
N LEU A 235 -0.34 -4.67 -0.72
CA LEU A 235 0.63 -4.44 0.36
C LEU A 235 2.08 -4.68 -0.08
N TYR A 236 2.26 -5.50 -1.09
CA TYR A 236 3.56 -5.86 -1.63
C TYR A 236 3.66 -5.50 -3.10
N ASP A 237 4.86 -5.26 -3.56
CA ASP A 237 5.21 -5.16 -4.97
C ASP A 237 5.83 -6.50 -5.40
N TYR A 238 5.45 -6.95 -6.58
CA TYR A 238 5.89 -8.22 -7.14
C TYR A 238 6.63 -7.99 -8.46
N GLU A 239 7.75 -8.68 -8.62
CA GLU A 239 8.47 -8.79 -9.88
C GLU A 239 8.42 -10.25 -10.33
N LEU A 240 7.68 -10.52 -11.39
CA LEU A 240 7.56 -11.85 -11.97
C LEU A 240 8.57 -11.99 -13.11
N TYR A 241 9.30 -13.06 -13.12
CA TYR A 241 10.23 -13.42 -14.21
C TYR A 241 9.64 -14.57 -14.99
N VAL A 242 9.44 -14.33 -16.28
CA VAL A 242 8.84 -15.28 -17.23
C VAL A 242 9.96 -15.87 -18.08
N ASN A 243 9.93 -17.17 -18.23
CA ASN A 243 10.84 -17.93 -19.06
C ASN A 243 10.04 -18.85 -20.01
N HIS A 244 10.75 -19.54 -20.90
CA HIS A 244 10.11 -20.44 -21.85
C HIS A 244 11.06 -21.55 -22.29
N ASP A 245 10.47 -22.70 -22.61
CA ASP A 245 11.18 -23.85 -23.18
C ASP A 245 10.46 -24.36 -24.43
N GLU A 246 11.22 -24.96 -25.38
CA GLU A 246 10.66 -25.66 -26.54
C GLU A 246 10.06 -26.99 -26.09
N ILE A 247 8.83 -27.28 -26.52
CA ILE A 247 8.15 -28.54 -26.19
C ILE A 247 8.73 -29.67 -27.05
N GLY A 248 9.53 -30.54 -26.44
CA GLY A 248 10.13 -31.73 -27.05
C GLY A 248 9.19 -32.93 -27.09
N GLU A 249 9.62 -34.01 -27.78
CA GLU A 249 8.87 -35.27 -27.82
C GLU A 249 8.81 -35.94 -26.43
N GLU A 250 9.83 -35.76 -25.61
CA GLU A 250 9.90 -36.27 -24.23
C GLU A 250 8.89 -35.64 -23.29
N ASP A 251 8.45 -34.42 -23.56
CA ASP A 251 7.56 -33.65 -22.69
C ASP A 251 6.09 -33.97 -22.93
N LEU A 252 5.74 -34.56 -24.10
CA LEU A 252 4.35 -34.73 -24.49
C LEU A 252 3.52 -35.62 -23.55
N THR A 253 4.16 -36.61 -22.90
CA THR A 253 3.45 -37.51 -21.98
C THR A 253 3.09 -36.82 -20.69
N SER A 254 4.05 -36.10 -20.08
CA SER A 254 3.84 -35.32 -18.84
C SER A 254 2.85 -34.19 -19.09
N LEU A 255 2.97 -33.48 -20.20
CA LEU A 255 2.05 -32.42 -20.60
C LEU A 255 0.60 -32.94 -20.74
N LYS A 256 0.41 -34.10 -21.35
CA LYS A 256 -0.91 -34.72 -21.46
C LYS A 256 -1.52 -35.07 -20.10
N GLU A 257 -0.71 -35.61 -19.20
CA GLU A 257 -1.17 -35.96 -17.84
C GLU A 257 -1.52 -34.70 -17.06
N GLN A 258 -0.70 -33.68 -17.13
CA GLN A 258 -0.93 -32.40 -16.46
C GLN A 258 -2.22 -31.73 -16.95
N ILE A 259 -2.39 -31.53 -18.26
CA ILE A 259 -3.57 -30.84 -18.81
C ILE A 259 -4.86 -31.63 -18.51
N LYS A 260 -4.83 -32.95 -18.61
CA LYS A 260 -6.01 -33.77 -18.26
C LYS A 260 -6.34 -33.77 -16.77
N SER A 261 -5.37 -33.60 -15.89
CA SER A 261 -5.64 -33.50 -14.45
C SER A 261 -6.22 -32.14 -14.06
N SER A 262 -5.81 -31.07 -14.77
CA SER A 262 -6.25 -29.70 -14.50
C SER A 262 -7.60 -29.38 -15.18
N TYR A 263 -7.83 -29.88 -16.39
CA TYR A 263 -8.99 -29.53 -17.22
C TYR A 263 -9.69 -30.80 -17.74
N GLU A 264 -10.60 -31.36 -16.95
CA GLU A 264 -11.32 -32.60 -17.27
C GLU A 264 -12.18 -32.47 -18.54
N ASP A 265 -12.66 -31.28 -18.85
CA ASP A 265 -13.50 -30.95 -20.01
C ASP A 265 -12.71 -30.68 -21.31
N PHE A 266 -11.36 -30.71 -21.27
CA PHE A 266 -10.52 -30.57 -22.46
C PHE A 266 -10.30 -31.93 -23.16
N ASP A 267 -11.42 -32.55 -23.57
CA ASP A 267 -11.44 -33.92 -24.12
C ASP A 267 -10.65 -34.08 -25.43
N ASP A 268 -10.56 -33.03 -26.26
CA ASP A 268 -9.90 -33.04 -27.56
C ASP A 268 -8.41 -32.57 -27.50
N PHE A 269 -7.83 -32.41 -26.30
CA PHE A 269 -6.43 -32.04 -26.16
C PHE A 269 -5.48 -33.12 -26.71
N ASP A 270 -4.78 -32.78 -27.78
CA ASP A 270 -3.69 -33.60 -28.32
C ASP A 270 -2.33 -32.90 -28.12
N PRO A 271 -1.48 -33.37 -27.20
CA PRO A 271 -0.19 -32.76 -26.95
C PRO A 271 0.74 -32.72 -28.18
N THR A 272 0.49 -33.58 -29.17
CA THR A 272 1.30 -33.60 -30.41
C THR A 272 1.13 -32.34 -31.25
N ASP A 273 0.01 -31.62 -31.11
CA ASP A 273 -0.23 -30.33 -31.76
C ASP A 273 0.74 -29.25 -31.25
N TYR A 274 1.24 -29.39 -30.02
CA TYR A 274 2.17 -28.47 -29.39
C TYR A 274 3.66 -28.86 -29.53
N GLN A 275 3.96 -29.98 -30.13
CA GLN A 275 5.34 -30.40 -30.38
C GLN A 275 6.10 -29.39 -31.27
N GLY A 276 7.27 -28.94 -30.82
CA GLY A 276 8.05 -27.88 -31.48
C GLY A 276 7.45 -26.47 -31.27
N GLY A 277 6.42 -26.35 -30.43
CA GLY A 277 5.94 -25.08 -29.92
C GLY A 277 6.65 -24.68 -28.63
N THR A 278 6.07 -23.81 -27.87
CA THR A 278 6.71 -23.20 -26.68
C THR A 278 5.82 -23.31 -25.45
N GLU A 279 6.39 -23.74 -24.34
CA GLU A 279 5.83 -23.64 -23.01
C GLU A 279 6.31 -22.35 -22.33
N TRP A 280 5.38 -21.56 -21.78
CA TRP A 280 5.66 -20.31 -21.09
C TRP A 280 5.32 -20.45 -19.63
N PHE A 281 6.27 -20.10 -18.75
CA PHE A 281 6.12 -20.27 -17.30
C PHE A 281 6.76 -19.13 -16.51
N ILE A 282 6.30 -18.94 -15.28
CA ILE A 282 6.96 -18.10 -14.29
C ILE A 282 7.98 -18.96 -13.56
N ASP A 283 9.25 -18.54 -13.53
CA ASP A 283 10.35 -19.28 -12.89
C ASP A 283 10.86 -18.62 -11.60
N ARG A 284 10.49 -17.38 -11.36
CA ARG A 284 10.90 -16.64 -10.17
C ARG A 284 9.98 -15.48 -9.87
N VAL A 285 9.70 -15.30 -8.55
CA VAL A 285 8.97 -14.14 -8.03
C VAL A 285 9.83 -13.45 -6.99
N VAL A 286 9.95 -12.12 -7.09
CA VAL A 286 10.61 -11.28 -6.09
C VAL A 286 9.56 -10.40 -5.44
N VAL A 287 9.45 -10.51 -4.11
CA VAL A 287 8.46 -9.77 -3.32
C VAL A 287 9.15 -8.69 -2.50
N SER A 288 8.58 -7.50 -2.45
CA SER A 288 9.04 -6.41 -1.59
C SER A 288 7.85 -5.60 -1.09
N LYS A 289 7.98 -4.95 0.07
CA LYS A 289 6.91 -4.06 0.56
C LYS A 289 6.61 -2.97 -0.47
N SER A 290 5.32 -2.72 -0.71
CA SER A 290 4.91 -1.70 -1.68
C SER A 290 5.21 -0.28 -1.18
N ALA A 291 5.16 0.68 -2.09
CA ALA A 291 5.29 2.09 -1.73
C ALA A 291 4.19 2.55 -0.76
N ALA A 292 3.00 1.94 -0.81
CA ALA A 292 1.92 2.19 0.13
C ALA A 292 2.31 1.75 1.54
N THR A 293 2.72 0.51 1.71
CA THR A 293 3.12 -0.06 3.00
C THR A 293 4.30 0.68 3.62
N VAL A 294 5.34 0.97 2.83
CA VAL A 294 6.52 1.72 3.31
C VAL A 294 6.15 3.17 3.62
N GLY A 295 5.29 3.81 2.82
CA GLY A 295 4.81 5.18 3.07
C GLY A 295 4.01 5.30 4.38
N VAL A 296 3.10 4.36 4.64
CA VAL A 296 2.36 4.27 5.92
C VAL A 296 3.32 4.09 7.10
N ASN A 297 4.31 3.20 6.95
CA ASN A 297 5.31 2.99 7.99
C ASN A 297 6.10 4.27 8.31
N ASN A 298 6.55 4.99 7.29
CA ASN A 298 7.35 6.20 7.45
C ASN A 298 6.53 7.35 8.06
N ALA A 299 5.27 7.52 7.64
CA ALA A 299 4.35 8.50 8.21
C ALA A 299 4.02 8.19 9.68
N GLY A 300 3.84 6.91 10.02
CA GLY A 300 3.63 6.47 11.39
C GLY A 300 4.83 6.75 12.30
N TRP A 301 6.05 6.52 11.83
CA TRP A 301 7.28 6.90 12.56
C TRP A 301 7.36 8.40 12.80
N ALA A 302 7.08 9.23 11.78
CA ALA A 302 7.12 10.69 11.91
C ALA A 302 6.09 11.18 12.95
N ALA A 303 4.89 10.62 12.96
CA ALA A 303 3.84 10.94 13.93
C ALA A 303 4.22 10.51 15.35
N TYR A 304 4.73 9.27 15.50
CA TYR A 304 5.16 8.74 16.79
C TYR A 304 6.27 9.60 17.41
N ASP A 305 7.32 9.89 16.67
CA ASP A 305 8.44 10.71 17.15
C ASP A 305 8.01 12.14 17.51
N ALA A 306 7.07 12.71 16.75
CA ALA A 306 6.55 14.04 17.04
C ALA A 306 5.79 14.07 18.39
N ILE A 307 5.02 13.00 18.71
CA ILE A 307 4.28 12.90 19.98
C ILE A 307 5.22 12.58 21.15
N MET A 308 6.23 11.74 20.93
CA MET A 308 7.09 11.21 21.99
C MET A 308 8.16 12.17 22.47
N GLN A 309 8.27 13.37 21.89
CA GLN A 309 9.18 14.40 22.40
C GLN A 309 8.99 14.65 23.89
N MET A 310 10.08 14.53 24.66
CA MET A 310 10.04 14.78 26.09
C MET A 310 10.01 16.28 26.39
N ASP A 311 9.09 16.68 27.27
CA ASP A 311 9.12 18.00 27.88
C ASP A 311 9.95 17.95 29.16
N ARG A 312 10.91 18.85 29.29
CA ARG A 312 11.82 18.92 30.42
C ARG A 312 11.66 20.26 31.11
N ARG A 313 11.89 20.28 32.43
CA ARG A 313 11.82 21.49 33.23
C ARG A 313 12.75 22.59 32.71
N ASP A 314 13.99 22.26 32.38
CA ASP A 314 14.99 23.22 31.90
C ASP A 314 14.63 23.90 30.58
N ARG A 315 13.71 23.30 29.81
CA ARG A 315 13.15 23.91 28.60
C ARG A 315 11.99 24.88 28.85
N ARG A 316 11.34 24.83 30.01
CA ARG A 316 10.16 25.64 30.33
C ARG A 316 10.44 26.74 31.32
N LEU A 317 11.20 26.47 32.35
CA LEU A 317 11.33 27.30 33.51
C LEU A 317 12.67 28.01 33.55
N ARG A 318 12.60 29.24 33.97
CA ARG A 318 13.73 29.98 34.49
C ARG A 318 14.30 29.26 35.71
N GLU A 319 15.61 29.12 35.82
CA GLU A 319 16.26 28.69 37.04
C GLU A 319 16.10 29.75 38.14
N THR A 320 15.11 29.58 38.99
CA THR A 320 14.85 30.45 40.11
C THR A 320 15.89 30.36 41.23
N ALA A 321 16.74 29.32 41.19
CA ALA A 321 17.78 29.06 42.19
C ALA A 321 18.81 30.16 42.32
N PHE A 322 18.95 31.03 41.32
CA PHE A 322 19.98 32.11 41.28
C PHE A 322 19.36 33.51 41.16
N VAL A 323 18.05 33.64 41.12
CA VAL A 323 17.40 34.92 40.87
C VAL A 323 16.47 35.31 42.00
N ASP A 324 16.87 36.33 42.73
CA ASP A 324 16.00 37.06 43.68
C ASP A 324 15.02 37.91 42.84
N SER A 325 13.85 37.39 42.49
CA SER A 325 12.82 38.19 41.85
C SER A 325 11.60 38.27 42.69
N ASN A 326 11.17 39.47 43.02
CA ASN A 326 9.89 39.78 43.67
C ASN A 326 8.70 39.66 42.72
N SER A 327 8.86 39.13 41.51
CA SER A 327 7.80 38.96 40.54
C SER A 327 7.16 37.57 40.67
N ASN A 328 5.83 37.54 40.89
CA ASN A 328 5.10 36.32 41.11
C ASN A 328 4.62 35.66 39.81
N ASP A 329 4.57 36.44 38.71
CA ASP A 329 3.97 36.01 37.44
C ASP A 329 4.95 36.18 36.29
N GLY A 330 4.89 35.25 35.31
CA GLY A 330 5.75 35.29 34.11
C GLY A 330 5.02 34.87 32.87
N LEU A 331 5.23 35.56 31.77
CA LEU A 331 4.85 35.15 30.42
C LEU A 331 6.10 34.71 29.66
N TRP A 332 6.00 33.61 28.94
CA TRP A 332 7.13 33.13 28.17
C TRP A 332 6.77 32.64 26.77
N VAL A 333 7.71 32.75 25.86
CA VAL A 333 7.64 32.22 24.50
C VAL A 333 8.91 31.45 24.21
N ARG A 334 8.74 30.24 23.63
CA ARG A 334 9.85 29.39 23.17
C ARG A 334 9.65 29.04 21.71
N MET A 335 10.68 29.19 20.91
CA MET A 335 10.75 28.69 19.54
C MET A 335 11.79 27.59 19.46
N GLN A 336 11.46 26.53 18.76
CA GLN A 336 12.36 25.41 18.49
C GLN A 336 12.39 25.16 16.99
N TYR A 337 13.55 24.94 16.48
CA TYR A 337 13.77 24.45 15.12
C TYR A 337 14.70 23.24 15.19
N GLY A 338 14.39 22.20 14.45
CA GLY A 338 15.20 20.99 14.50
C GLY A 338 14.80 19.98 13.45
N ARG A 339 15.36 18.80 13.58
CA ARG A 339 15.05 17.66 12.74
C ARG A 339 14.71 16.46 13.60
N LEU A 340 13.65 15.78 13.25
CA LEU A 340 13.32 14.43 13.67
C LEU A 340 13.64 13.48 12.52
N GLY A 341 14.00 12.23 12.83
CA GLY A 341 14.25 11.25 11.79
C GLY A 341 14.47 9.86 12.34
N ALA A 342 14.08 8.87 11.56
CA ALA A 342 14.42 7.48 11.73
C ALA A 342 15.26 7.03 10.53
N GLU A 343 16.37 6.35 10.79
CA GLU A 343 17.31 5.91 9.75
C GLU A 343 16.59 5.05 8.70
N ASP A 344 16.87 5.31 7.42
CA ASP A 344 16.25 4.64 6.27
C ASP A 344 14.72 4.80 6.13
N ALA A 345 14.05 5.56 6.99
CA ALA A 345 12.61 5.80 6.91
C ALA A 345 12.29 7.24 6.49
N TYR A 346 12.55 8.21 7.37
CA TYR A 346 12.20 9.59 7.09
C TYR A 346 13.15 10.58 7.76
N LYS A 347 13.14 11.82 7.25
CA LYS A 347 13.65 13.03 7.92
C LYS A 347 12.61 14.13 7.86
N SER A 348 12.34 14.77 9.00
CA SER A 348 11.38 15.86 9.10
C SER A 348 12.03 17.09 9.73
N ASP A 349 12.15 18.16 8.99
CA ASP A 349 12.47 19.46 9.58
C ASP A 349 11.23 19.98 10.33
N THR A 350 11.41 20.42 11.57
CA THR A 350 10.30 20.79 12.45
C THR A 350 10.49 22.19 13.02
N THR A 351 9.41 22.94 13.11
CA THR A 351 9.34 24.22 13.81
C THR A 351 8.26 24.15 14.88
N THR A 352 8.60 24.44 16.14
CA THR A 352 7.61 24.45 17.23
C THR A 352 7.62 25.80 17.93
N VAL A 353 6.44 26.34 18.17
CA VAL A 353 6.25 27.55 18.96
C VAL A 353 5.44 27.20 20.20
N HIS A 354 5.95 27.57 21.36
CA HIS A 354 5.26 27.44 22.64
C HIS A 354 5.01 28.82 23.24
N VAL A 355 3.85 29.02 23.83
CA VAL A 355 3.52 30.21 24.63
C VAL A 355 2.96 29.74 25.96
N GLY A 356 3.49 30.28 27.04
CA GLY A 356 3.07 29.87 28.38
C GLY A 356 3.00 31.03 29.37
N TYR A 357 2.18 30.78 30.38
CA TYR A 357 2.07 31.63 31.55
C TYR A 357 2.35 30.80 32.81
N GLU A 358 3.12 31.39 33.71
CA GLU A 358 3.44 30.76 34.99
C GLU A 358 3.21 31.72 36.13
N ARG A 359 2.82 31.17 37.27
CA ARG A 359 2.60 31.91 38.52
C ARG A 359 3.29 31.22 39.68
N GLN A 360 3.99 32.01 40.48
CA GLN A 360 4.47 31.55 41.78
C GLN A 360 3.32 31.53 42.78
N THR A 361 2.89 30.37 43.23
CA THR A 361 1.75 30.17 44.15
C THR A 361 2.22 30.17 45.61
N SER A 362 3.48 29.89 45.86
CA SER A 362 4.17 30.02 47.15
C SER A 362 5.67 30.18 46.93
N ASP A 363 6.43 30.40 47.98
CA ASP A 363 7.90 30.51 47.91
C ASP A 363 8.58 29.29 47.28
N ASN A 364 7.91 28.13 47.33
CA ASN A 364 8.45 26.86 46.90
C ASN A 364 7.67 26.21 45.76
N ASN A 365 6.65 26.89 45.25
CA ASN A 365 5.80 26.28 44.21
C ASN A 365 5.53 27.27 43.08
N ARG A 366 5.62 26.73 41.86
CA ARG A 366 5.33 27.46 40.62
C ARG A 366 4.44 26.62 39.72
N PHE A 367 3.25 27.12 39.46
CA PHE A 367 2.27 26.50 38.55
C PHE A 367 2.23 27.26 37.22
N GLY A 368 2.05 26.53 36.11
CA GLY A 368 1.93 27.14 34.80
C GLY A 368 1.09 26.35 33.81
N VAL A 369 0.76 27.05 32.73
CA VAL A 369 0.02 26.51 31.59
C VAL A 369 0.72 26.93 30.30
N SER A 370 0.69 26.09 29.27
CA SER A 370 1.22 26.45 27.97
C SER A 370 0.40 25.85 26.84
N VAL A 371 0.49 26.48 25.67
CA VAL A 371 0.01 25.96 24.41
C VAL A 371 1.16 25.91 23.42
N SER A 372 1.16 24.93 22.54
CA SER A 372 2.15 24.86 21.48
C SER A 372 1.56 24.46 20.15
N TYR A 373 2.22 24.89 19.09
CA TYR A 373 1.99 24.47 17.71
C TYR A 373 3.31 24.02 17.12
N MET A 374 3.29 22.86 16.48
CA MET A 374 4.42 22.31 15.73
C MET A 374 3.98 22.09 14.29
N ASP A 375 4.85 22.51 13.39
CA ASP A 375 4.81 22.27 11.97
C ASP A 375 6.03 21.43 11.59
N GLY A 376 5.83 20.38 10.79
CA GLY A 376 6.86 19.45 10.35
C GLY A 376 6.63 18.99 8.92
N SER A 377 7.71 18.77 8.19
CA SER A 377 7.66 18.31 6.81
C SER A 377 8.52 17.05 6.66
N PRO A 378 7.93 15.87 6.87
CA PRO A 378 8.64 14.60 6.66
C PRO A 378 8.94 14.36 5.18
N ASP A 379 10.21 14.07 4.87
CA ASP A 379 10.70 13.56 3.59
C ASP A 379 11.07 12.08 3.78
N PHE A 380 10.60 11.21 2.89
CA PHE A 380 10.90 9.78 2.95
C PHE A 380 12.24 9.46 2.28
N GLU A 381 13.11 8.72 2.98
CA GLU A 381 14.47 8.47 2.49
C GLU A 381 14.57 7.29 1.51
N ASN A 382 13.73 6.28 1.67
CA ASN A 382 13.73 5.05 0.88
C ASN A 382 12.68 5.03 -0.25
N LEU A 383 11.88 6.08 -0.35
CA LEU A 383 10.83 6.29 -1.34
C LEU A 383 10.86 7.72 -1.88
N LYS A 384 10.14 7.97 -2.97
CA LYS A 384 9.75 9.33 -3.32
C LYS A 384 8.46 9.67 -2.61
N GLY A 385 8.48 10.74 -1.86
CA GLY A 385 7.32 11.21 -1.13
C GLY A 385 7.70 11.85 0.19
N GLY A 386 6.71 12.18 0.94
CA GLY A 386 6.75 12.88 2.20
C GLY A 386 5.38 13.41 2.54
N GLY A 387 5.30 14.43 3.37
CA GLY A 387 4.01 14.99 3.76
C GLY A 387 4.14 16.19 4.67
N ASP A 388 3.02 16.54 5.28
CA ASP A 388 2.91 17.57 6.28
C ASP A 388 2.50 16.96 7.63
N LEU A 389 2.99 17.53 8.71
CA LEU A 389 2.76 17.08 10.07
C LEU A 389 2.46 18.27 10.97
N GLU A 390 1.27 18.33 11.52
CA GLU A 390 0.87 19.40 12.43
C GLU A 390 0.53 18.85 13.81
N ARG A 391 0.98 19.52 14.87
CA ARG A 391 0.65 19.15 16.25
C ARG A 391 0.25 20.37 17.08
N TYR A 392 -0.89 20.27 17.73
CA TYR A 392 -1.37 21.22 18.72
C TYR A 392 -1.33 20.57 20.10
N GLU A 393 -0.83 21.28 21.10
CA GLU A 393 -0.71 20.74 22.46
C GLU A 393 -1.05 21.80 23.50
N ILE A 394 -1.74 21.41 24.55
CA ILE A 394 -1.90 22.15 25.79
C ILE A 394 -1.24 21.38 26.92
N ALA A 395 -0.48 22.08 27.77
CA ALA A 395 0.14 21.49 28.94
C ALA A 395 -0.13 22.32 30.20
N VAL A 396 -0.23 21.61 31.31
CA VAL A 396 -0.25 22.16 32.65
C VAL A 396 0.94 21.59 33.41
N TYR A 397 1.58 22.42 34.23
CA TYR A 397 2.76 21.97 34.97
C TYR A 397 2.82 22.60 36.37
N ASP A 398 3.43 21.86 37.29
CA ASP A 398 3.64 22.30 38.66
C ASP A 398 5.04 21.92 39.13
N THR A 399 5.84 22.92 39.51
CA THR A 399 7.20 22.73 39.96
C THR A 399 7.32 23.10 41.45
N LEU A 400 7.70 22.09 42.23
CA LEU A 400 8.00 22.21 43.67
C LEU A 400 9.49 22.32 43.89
N THR A 401 9.96 23.29 44.66
CA THR A 401 11.38 23.47 45.03
C THR A 401 11.55 23.40 46.54
N PHE A 402 12.52 22.65 47.02
CA PHE A 402 12.83 22.53 48.45
C PHE A 402 14.37 22.43 48.66
N GLY A 403 14.92 23.54 49.09
CA GLY A 403 16.39 23.67 49.18
C GLY A 403 17.05 23.58 47.79
N ASN A 404 17.88 22.60 47.61
CA ASN A 404 18.57 22.35 46.33
C ASN A 404 17.82 21.29 45.45
N HIS A 405 16.68 20.82 45.89
CA HIS A 405 15.89 19.81 45.17
C HIS A 405 14.73 20.46 44.42
N TYR A 406 14.28 19.80 43.37
CA TYR A 406 12.99 20.12 42.76
C TYR A 406 12.24 18.85 42.33
N LEU A 407 10.95 18.97 42.26
CA LEU A 407 10.04 18.03 41.61
C LEU A 407 9.19 18.80 40.62
N ASP A 408 9.10 18.31 39.41
CA ASP A 408 8.34 18.91 38.31
C ASP A 408 7.34 17.89 37.75
N PHE A 409 6.08 18.27 37.70
CA PHE A 409 5.01 17.44 37.17
C PHE A 409 4.39 18.14 35.96
N VAL A 410 4.13 17.37 34.91
CA VAL A 410 3.51 17.86 33.67
C VAL A 410 2.37 16.94 33.29
N GLY A 411 1.23 17.53 32.96
CA GLY A 411 0.17 16.89 32.21
C GLY A 411 0.01 17.59 30.87
N ARG A 412 -0.07 16.85 29.79
CA ARG A 412 -0.24 17.38 28.45
C ARG A 412 -1.33 16.62 27.67
N PHE A 413 -2.04 17.34 26.84
CA PHE A 413 -2.99 16.80 25.88
C PHE A 413 -2.70 17.42 24.52
N GLY A 414 -2.65 16.61 23.48
CA GLY A 414 -2.38 17.09 22.14
C GLY A 414 -3.19 16.38 21.08
N HIS A 415 -3.25 17.03 19.94
CA HIS A 415 -3.82 16.54 18.69
C HIS A 415 -2.78 16.65 17.59
N LEU A 416 -2.61 15.58 16.83
CA LEU A 416 -1.70 15.52 15.70
C LEU A 416 -2.50 15.17 14.45
N SER A 417 -2.21 15.85 13.35
CA SER A 417 -2.66 15.53 12.01
C SER A 417 -1.47 15.36 11.07
N SER A 418 -1.59 14.44 10.14
CA SER A 418 -0.58 14.17 9.11
C SER A 418 -1.27 13.82 7.82
N ASP A 419 -0.77 14.37 6.73
CA ASP A 419 -1.00 13.87 5.39
C ASP A 419 0.33 13.43 4.77
N PHE A 420 0.29 12.49 3.84
CA PHE A 420 1.48 12.01 3.16
C PHE A 420 1.18 11.49 1.76
N SER A 421 2.21 11.45 0.94
CA SER A 421 2.20 10.76 -0.35
C SER A 421 3.47 9.93 -0.51
N SER A 422 3.35 8.78 -1.17
CA SER A 422 4.49 7.89 -1.42
C SER A 422 4.40 7.23 -2.79
N SER A 423 5.56 7.06 -3.44
CA SER A 423 5.67 6.35 -4.72
C SER A 423 7.08 5.78 -4.89
N ARG A 424 7.25 4.70 -5.66
CA ARG A 424 8.59 4.16 -5.96
C ARG A 424 9.39 5.07 -6.89
N SER A 425 8.73 5.67 -7.85
CA SER A 425 9.35 6.58 -8.84
C SER A 425 8.39 7.68 -9.25
N ALA A 426 8.90 8.71 -9.92
CA ALA A 426 8.09 9.82 -10.40
C ALA A 426 7.02 9.40 -11.44
N SER A 427 7.18 8.24 -12.06
CA SER A 427 6.25 7.68 -13.06
C SER A 427 5.36 6.57 -12.51
N SER A 428 5.55 6.14 -11.25
CA SER A 428 4.73 5.12 -10.61
C SER A 428 3.49 5.73 -9.95
N ILE A 429 2.51 4.88 -9.68
CA ILE A 429 1.31 5.26 -8.97
C ILE A 429 1.69 5.76 -7.58
N SER A 430 1.11 6.90 -7.19
CA SER A 430 1.29 7.50 -5.88
C SER A 430 0.15 7.07 -4.95
N THR A 431 0.51 6.59 -3.77
CA THR A 431 -0.43 6.38 -2.66
C THR A 431 -0.50 7.64 -1.81
N GLN A 432 -1.69 8.00 -1.37
CA GLN A 432 -1.94 9.13 -0.47
C GLN A 432 -2.68 8.64 0.77
N GLY A 433 -2.34 9.19 1.93
CA GLY A 433 -3.01 8.93 3.19
C GLY A 433 -3.11 10.20 4.03
N GLU A 434 -4.17 10.28 4.83
CA GLU A 434 -4.41 11.36 5.79
C GLU A 434 -4.97 10.75 7.06
N PHE A 435 -4.43 11.15 8.21
CA PHE A 435 -4.92 10.69 9.50
C PHE A 435 -4.73 11.75 10.59
N SER A 436 -5.47 11.57 11.68
CA SER A 436 -5.29 12.37 12.89
C SER A 436 -5.48 11.52 14.14
N THR A 437 -4.80 11.90 15.21
CA THR A 437 -4.89 11.21 16.50
C THR A 437 -4.73 12.19 17.66
N ASN A 438 -5.22 11.77 18.83
CA ASN A 438 -5.02 12.49 20.08
C ASN A 438 -4.05 11.72 20.97
N TYR A 439 -3.44 12.43 21.89
CA TYR A 439 -2.60 11.81 22.91
C TYR A 439 -2.73 12.54 24.24
N PHE A 440 -2.45 11.80 25.30
CA PHE A 440 -2.37 12.33 26.66
C PHE A 440 -1.06 11.88 27.29
N GLY A 441 -0.30 12.82 27.85
CA GLY A 441 0.99 12.55 28.50
C GLY A 441 1.04 13.05 29.92
N VAL A 442 1.73 12.32 30.78
CA VAL A 442 2.09 12.75 32.12
C VAL A 442 3.58 12.51 32.32
N SER A 443 4.26 13.43 33.00
CA SER A 443 5.65 13.21 33.41
C SER A 443 5.94 13.75 34.80
N ALA A 444 6.95 13.14 35.43
CA ALA A 444 7.51 13.59 36.69
C ALA A 444 9.04 13.62 36.58
N GLU A 445 9.63 14.77 36.89
CA GLU A 445 11.08 14.98 36.89
C GLU A 445 11.54 15.37 38.30
N TYR A 446 12.61 14.74 38.78
CA TYR A 446 13.32 15.11 40.00
C TYR A 446 14.74 15.53 39.66
N GLY A 447 15.21 16.60 40.28
CA GLY A 447 16.59 17.03 40.20
C GLY A 447 17.16 17.57 41.51
N TYR A 448 18.47 17.54 41.57
CA TYR A 448 19.24 18.04 42.73
C TYR A 448 20.41 18.89 42.26
N THR A 449 20.44 20.17 42.66
CA THR A 449 21.48 21.11 42.25
C THR A 449 22.59 21.21 43.28
N LEU A 450 23.76 20.69 42.97
CA LEU A 450 25.00 20.87 43.71
C LEU A 450 25.69 22.16 43.29
N LYS A 451 25.96 23.08 44.23
CA LYS A 451 26.57 24.39 43.93
C LYS A 451 27.89 24.56 44.66
N SER A 452 28.90 25.12 43.98
CA SER A 452 30.14 25.53 44.59
C SER A 452 30.17 27.04 44.84
N ALA A 453 31.01 27.50 45.80
CA ALA A 453 31.23 28.93 46.07
C ALA A 453 31.83 29.70 44.86
N ALA A 454 32.45 29.01 43.92
CA ALA A 454 33.02 29.57 42.69
C ALA A 454 31.98 29.68 41.53
N GLY A 455 30.70 29.36 41.80
CA GLY A 455 29.60 29.42 40.83
C GLY A 455 29.46 28.18 39.92
N PHE A 456 30.28 27.16 40.07
CA PHE A 456 30.07 25.91 39.35
C PHE A 456 28.90 25.13 39.94
N PHE A 457 28.13 24.44 39.07
CA PHE A 457 27.07 23.57 39.52
C PHE A 457 27.08 22.23 38.79
N ALA A 458 26.53 21.22 39.45
CA ALA A 458 26.19 19.92 38.88
C ALA A 458 24.76 19.56 39.27
N GLU A 459 23.95 19.18 38.30
CA GLU A 459 22.53 18.85 38.53
C GLU A 459 22.20 17.51 37.91
N PRO A 460 22.25 16.41 38.71
CA PRO A 460 21.69 15.14 38.32
C PRO A 460 20.16 15.24 38.27
N GLN A 461 19.59 14.57 37.27
CA GLN A 461 18.14 14.59 36.97
C GLN A 461 17.63 13.17 36.71
N LEU A 462 16.42 12.87 37.14
CA LEU A 462 15.69 11.66 36.82
C LEU A 462 14.27 12.05 36.38
N GLN A 463 13.78 11.46 35.29
CA GLN A 463 12.43 11.73 34.77
C GLN A 463 11.79 10.44 34.28
N MET A 464 10.49 10.34 34.49
CA MET A 464 9.63 9.34 33.88
C MET A 464 8.51 10.03 33.13
N GLN A 465 8.24 9.58 31.92
CA GLN A 465 7.11 10.06 31.09
C GLN A 465 6.30 8.89 30.63
N ALA A 466 4.98 8.94 30.83
CA ALA A 466 4.01 8.03 30.25
C ALA A 466 3.16 8.82 29.25
N THR A 467 3.05 8.32 28.03
CA THR A 467 2.24 8.94 26.98
C THR A 467 1.29 7.88 26.42
N ARG A 468 -0.02 8.12 26.56
CA ARG A 468 -1.06 7.33 25.91
C ARG A 468 -1.32 7.90 24.54
N LEU A 469 -1.13 7.08 23.53
CA LEU A 469 -1.44 7.34 22.13
C LEU A 469 -2.80 6.72 21.84
N GLU A 470 -3.74 7.49 21.31
CA GLU A 470 -5.03 6.94 20.90
C GLU A 470 -4.90 6.22 19.55
N GLY A 471 -5.72 5.17 19.39
CA GLY A 471 -5.84 4.45 18.13
C GLY A 471 -6.60 5.28 17.09
N TYR A 472 -6.36 5.02 15.83
CA TYR A 472 -7.04 5.66 14.71
C TYR A 472 -7.07 4.73 13.49
N ASN A 473 -7.96 5.02 12.55
CA ASN A 473 -8.04 4.28 11.29
C ASN A 473 -8.26 5.24 10.13
N TYR A 474 -7.81 4.84 8.96
CA TYR A 474 -8.02 5.58 7.71
C TYR A 474 -7.94 4.65 6.50
N GLY A 475 -8.61 5.06 5.42
CA GLY A 475 -8.56 4.37 4.13
C GLY A 475 -7.42 4.92 3.27
N LEU A 476 -6.86 4.06 2.47
CA LEU A 476 -5.98 4.40 1.36
C LEU A 476 -6.71 4.15 0.05
N GLN A 477 -6.05 4.43 -1.06
CA GLN A 477 -6.58 4.10 -2.38
C GLN A 477 -6.64 2.57 -2.56
N ARG A 478 -7.51 2.07 -3.46
CA ARG A 478 -7.61 0.66 -3.85
C ARG A 478 -7.96 -0.30 -2.70
N ASP A 479 -8.97 0.07 -1.94
CA ASP A 479 -9.53 -0.74 -0.85
C ASP A 479 -8.53 -1.11 0.26
N MET A 480 -7.35 -0.50 0.28
CA MET A 480 -6.42 -0.62 1.39
C MET A 480 -6.89 0.22 2.59
N SER A 481 -6.69 -0.30 3.78
CA SER A 481 -7.02 0.36 5.03
C SER A 481 -5.92 0.21 6.07
N VAL A 482 -5.81 1.21 6.95
CA VAL A 482 -4.86 1.21 8.06
C VAL A 482 -5.64 1.32 9.36
N ASP A 483 -5.32 0.44 10.30
CA ASP A 483 -5.85 0.45 11.66
C ASP A 483 -4.67 0.53 12.64
N VAL A 484 -4.62 1.56 13.47
CA VAL A 484 -3.55 1.81 14.44
C VAL A 484 -4.09 1.64 15.85
N GLU A 485 -3.45 0.77 16.60
CA GLU A 485 -3.86 0.43 17.95
C GLU A 485 -3.54 1.57 18.94
N GLN A 486 -4.33 1.67 20.00
CA GLN A 486 -3.99 2.55 21.11
C GLN A 486 -2.90 1.91 21.97
N GLU A 487 -1.92 2.72 22.41
CA GLU A 487 -0.84 2.22 23.24
C GLU A 487 -0.39 3.23 24.29
N THR A 488 0.33 2.77 25.31
CA THR A 488 0.92 3.63 26.33
C THR A 488 2.42 3.45 26.36
N ALA A 489 3.14 4.43 25.82
CA ALA A 489 4.58 4.44 25.82
C ALA A 489 5.13 4.98 27.15
N LEU A 490 6.15 4.31 27.69
CA LEU A 490 6.82 4.69 28.93
C LEU A 490 8.31 4.93 28.67
N VAL A 491 8.76 6.16 28.94
CA VAL A 491 10.16 6.57 28.75
C VAL A 491 10.75 7.07 30.06
N GLY A 492 11.92 6.58 30.43
CA GLY A 492 12.73 7.06 31.52
C GLY A 492 13.94 7.84 31.03
N ARG A 493 14.36 8.87 31.78
CA ARG A 493 15.56 9.67 31.52
C ARG A 493 16.38 9.81 32.79
N ALA A 494 17.68 9.57 32.67
CA ALA A 494 18.70 9.92 33.66
C ALA A 494 19.64 10.96 33.04
N GLY A 495 19.68 12.16 33.57
CA GLY A 495 20.43 13.29 33.06
C GLY A 495 21.43 13.87 34.03
N LEU A 496 22.46 14.52 33.49
CA LEU A 496 23.42 15.33 34.23
C LEU A 496 23.67 16.65 33.50
N ARG A 497 23.43 17.78 34.18
CA ARG A 497 23.74 19.09 33.72
C ARG A 497 24.94 19.66 34.52
N LEU A 498 25.97 20.13 33.84
CA LEU A 498 27.17 20.70 34.44
C LEU A 498 27.38 22.12 33.89
N GLY A 499 27.58 23.08 34.75
CA GLY A 499 27.73 24.46 34.29
C GLY A 499 28.37 25.42 35.28
N LYS A 500 28.36 26.67 34.86
CA LYS A 500 28.83 27.77 35.68
C LYS A 500 27.84 28.91 35.65
N HIS A 501 27.45 29.33 36.84
CA HIS A 501 26.65 30.51 37.08
C HIS A 501 27.54 31.72 37.31
N PHE A 502 27.15 32.87 36.79
CA PHE A 502 27.79 34.18 37.03
C PHE A 502 26.71 35.23 37.33
N ALA A 503 26.99 36.04 38.32
CA ALA A 503 26.08 37.10 38.76
C ALA A 503 26.84 38.46 38.73
N GLY A 504 26.15 39.46 38.20
CA GLY A 504 26.52 40.85 38.26
C GLY A 504 25.52 41.62 39.12
N GLU A 505 25.68 42.95 39.29
CA GLU A 505 24.82 43.78 40.14
C GLU A 505 23.34 43.82 39.70
N ARG A 506 23.07 43.67 38.38
CA ARG A 506 21.71 43.75 37.80
C ARG A 506 21.43 42.66 36.75
N SER A 507 22.31 41.70 36.64
CA SER A 507 22.21 40.63 35.65
C SER A 507 22.76 39.34 36.21
N SER A 508 22.24 38.23 35.74
CA SER A 508 22.78 36.92 36.04
C SER A 508 22.73 36.04 34.80
N GLY A 509 23.55 35.02 34.76
CA GLY A 509 23.57 34.10 33.66
C GLY A 509 24.24 32.79 34.02
N GLU A 510 24.06 31.80 33.16
CA GLU A 510 24.73 30.53 33.24
C GLU A 510 25.07 29.99 31.85
N ILE A 511 26.10 29.18 31.80
CA ILE A 511 26.41 28.33 30.67
C ILE A 511 26.52 26.90 31.16
N TYR A 512 26.07 25.96 30.36
CA TYR A 512 26.06 24.55 30.74
C TYR A 512 26.26 23.60 29.56
N VAL A 513 26.69 22.42 29.89
CA VAL A 513 26.64 21.23 29.06
C VAL A 513 25.77 20.20 29.76
N ARG A 514 25.12 19.35 29.01
CA ARG A 514 24.29 18.25 29.55
C ARG A 514 24.48 16.97 28.76
N GLY A 515 24.25 15.84 29.43
CA GLY A 515 24.15 14.51 28.84
C GLY A 515 23.02 13.76 29.49
N ASP A 516 22.20 13.12 28.69
CA ASP A 516 21.06 12.35 29.12
C ASP A 516 21.16 10.94 28.55
N LEU A 517 20.80 9.94 29.37
CA LEU A 517 20.51 8.58 28.96
C LEU A 517 19.00 8.37 29.02
N LEU A 518 18.42 7.95 27.92
CA LEU A 518 16.99 7.70 27.81
C LEU A 518 16.75 6.23 27.50
N HIS A 519 15.65 5.70 28.03
CA HIS A 519 15.23 4.32 27.78
C HIS A 519 13.72 4.27 27.67
N GLN A 520 13.23 3.71 26.55
CA GLN A 520 11.84 3.34 26.37
C GLN A 520 11.61 1.92 26.84
N PHE A 521 10.66 1.73 27.75
CA PHE A 521 10.40 0.45 28.44
C PHE A 521 9.29 -0.37 27.77
N THR A 522 8.56 0.23 26.86
CA THR A 522 7.43 -0.39 26.13
C THR A 522 7.75 -0.50 24.66
N ASP A 523 7.07 -1.41 23.97
CA ASP A 523 7.31 -1.68 22.55
C ASP A 523 6.69 -0.64 21.59
N GLY A 524 6.16 0.48 22.09
CA GLY A 524 5.61 1.53 21.23
C GLY A 524 4.23 1.20 20.66
N GLN A 525 3.91 1.68 19.47
CA GLN A 525 2.58 1.60 18.88
C GLN A 525 2.57 0.65 17.67
N PHE A 526 1.52 -0.16 17.55
CA PHE A 526 1.30 -1.08 16.45
C PHE A 526 0.24 -0.56 15.47
N GLY A 527 0.44 -0.86 14.21
CA GLY A 527 -0.52 -0.61 13.15
C GLY A 527 -0.66 -1.82 12.23
N HIS A 528 -1.83 -1.95 11.63
CA HIS A 528 -2.16 -3.00 10.66
C HIS A 528 -2.56 -2.34 9.36
N ILE A 529 -1.80 -2.55 8.30
CA ILE A 529 -2.24 -2.20 6.95
C ILE A 529 -2.80 -3.45 6.30
N ARG A 530 -3.96 -3.30 5.63
CA ARG A 530 -4.72 -4.40 5.03
C ARG A 530 -5.06 -4.05 3.59
N ASP A 531 -5.05 -5.05 2.73
CA ASP A 531 -5.75 -5.05 1.45
C ASP A 531 -6.84 -6.14 1.44
N LEU A 532 -7.28 -6.59 0.28
CA LEU A 532 -8.33 -7.60 0.16
C LEU A 532 -7.90 -8.97 0.69
N ASP A 533 -6.63 -9.30 0.59
CA ASP A 533 -6.10 -10.65 0.81
C ASP A 533 -5.15 -10.75 2.00
N ASP A 534 -4.39 -9.69 2.30
CA ASP A 534 -3.27 -9.72 3.22
C ASP A 534 -3.34 -8.65 4.33
N VAL A 535 -2.59 -8.91 5.40
CA VAL A 535 -2.40 -7.98 6.52
C VAL A 535 -0.91 -7.89 6.86
N GLU A 536 -0.35 -6.70 6.81
CA GLU A 536 1.00 -6.41 7.29
C GLU A 536 0.95 -5.67 8.62
N VAL A 537 1.77 -6.11 9.57
CA VAL A 537 1.90 -5.47 10.90
C VAL A 537 3.05 -4.47 10.86
N LEU A 538 2.76 -3.23 11.20
CA LEU A 538 3.70 -2.14 11.33
C LEU A 538 3.93 -1.82 12.79
N HIS A 539 5.12 -1.30 13.12
CA HIS A 539 5.50 -1.02 14.50
C HIS A 539 6.34 0.24 14.57
N TRP A 540 6.04 1.12 15.51
CA TRP A 540 6.73 2.39 15.72
C TRP A 540 7.12 2.56 17.19
N GLY A 541 8.38 2.91 17.44
CA GLY A 541 8.87 3.17 18.78
C GLY A 541 9.30 1.92 19.54
N ASP A 542 10.30 1.21 19.03
CA ASP A 542 10.87 0.04 19.70
C ASP A 542 11.42 0.35 21.10
N ALA A 543 11.29 -0.60 22.02
CA ALA A 543 11.96 -0.53 23.29
C ALA A 543 13.48 -0.41 23.06
N GLY A 544 14.09 0.63 23.63
CA GLY A 544 15.48 0.90 23.33
C GLY A 544 16.10 2.00 24.18
N THR A 545 17.41 2.17 24.02
CA THR A 545 18.19 3.15 24.78
C THR A 545 18.92 4.08 23.83
N TRP A 546 18.84 5.39 24.07
CA TRP A 546 19.58 6.42 23.34
C TRP A 546 20.13 7.47 24.27
N THR A 547 20.94 8.36 23.75
CA THR A 547 21.56 9.46 24.47
C THR A 547 21.27 10.79 23.83
N ASN A 548 21.09 11.84 24.65
CA ASN A 548 21.04 13.22 24.19
C ASN A 548 22.20 14.01 24.79
N PHE A 549 22.83 14.83 23.97
CA PHE A 549 23.86 15.76 24.38
C PHE A 549 23.41 17.17 24.05
N GLY A 550 23.64 18.09 24.98
CA GLY A 550 23.27 19.48 24.76
C GLY A 550 24.25 20.47 25.35
N VAL A 551 24.23 21.68 24.81
CA VAL A 551 24.92 22.84 25.32
C VAL A 551 23.95 24.02 25.29
N GLY A 552 23.94 24.80 26.37
CA GLY A 552 23.05 25.94 26.44
C GLY A 552 23.56 27.03 27.36
N GLY A 553 22.82 28.11 27.39
CA GLY A 553 23.06 29.23 28.27
C GLY A 553 21.80 30.03 28.48
N TYR A 554 21.73 30.60 29.67
CA TYR A 554 20.69 31.48 30.14
C TYR A 554 21.27 32.83 30.52
N TYR A 555 20.55 33.91 30.21
CA TYR A 555 20.93 35.25 30.62
C TYR A 555 19.72 36.10 31.01
N GLN A 556 19.76 36.73 32.17
CA GLN A 556 18.73 37.62 32.68
C GLN A 556 19.17 39.08 32.57
N PHE A 557 18.29 39.89 32.00
CA PHE A 557 18.46 41.34 31.87
C PHE A 557 17.59 42.08 32.91
N ALA A 558 18.19 42.88 33.75
CA ALA A 558 17.46 43.86 34.60
C ALA A 558 16.22 43.34 35.29
N ASN A 559 16.27 42.18 35.92
CA ASN A 559 15.21 41.55 36.75
C ASN A 559 13.88 41.18 36.03
N LYS A 560 13.62 41.65 34.81
CA LYS A 560 12.31 41.44 34.13
C LYS A 560 12.41 40.55 32.89
N PHE A 561 13.47 40.59 32.15
CA PHE A 561 13.63 39.82 30.93
C PHE A 561 14.75 38.79 31.08
N SER A 562 14.46 37.61 30.58
CA SER A 562 15.50 36.60 30.43
C SER A 562 15.41 35.89 29.08
N MET A 563 16.54 35.41 28.61
CA MET A 563 16.67 34.62 27.40
C MET A 563 17.46 33.35 27.67
N GLN A 564 17.12 32.28 26.96
CA GLN A 564 17.89 31.04 26.95
C GLN A 564 18.08 30.58 25.52
N LEU A 565 19.24 30.02 25.24
CA LEU A 565 19.53 29.29 23.99
C LEU A 565 20.01 27.90 24.33
N ASP A 566 19.56 26.94 23.55
CA ASP A 566 19.88 25.53 23.75
C ASP A 566 20.08 24.83 22.41
N LEU A 567 21.13 23.99 22.35
CA LEU A 567 21.44 23.11 21.23
C LEU A 567 21.45 21.69 21.74
N GLU A 568 20.82 20.81 21.04
CA GLU A 568 20.73 19.39 21.41
C GLU A 568 20.94 18.50 20.19
N LYS A 569 21.60 17.36 20.39
CA LYS A 569 21.74 16.28 19.42
C LYS A 569 21.49 14.96 20.12
N SER A 570 20.65 14.12 19.51
CA SER A 570 20.46 12.73 19.92
C SER A 570 21.48 11.82 19.23
N ALA A 571 21.87 10.74 19.91
CA ALA A 571 22.77 9.73 19.37
C ALA A 571 22.50 8.36 20.00
N GLY A 572 22.64 7.30 19.21
CA GLY A 572 22.33 5.92 19.61
C GLY A 572 20.83 5.63 19.54
N GLY A 573 20.47 4.33 19.60
CA GLY A 573 19.16 3.89 19.21
C GLY A 573 19.13 3.59 17.71
N GLU A 574 18.45 2.55 17.30
CA GLU A 574 18.49 2.05 15.92
C GLU A 574 17.84 3.02 14.91
N GLN A 575 17.07 4.02 15.38
CA GLN A 575 16.18 4.78 14.51
C GLN A 575 16.11 6.28 14.77
N LEU A 576 16.97 6.86 15.65
CA LEU A 576 16.85 8.26 16.03
C LEU A 576 17.98 9.14 15.47
N ASP A 577 17.71 9.92 14.42
CA ASP A 577 18.54 11.04 13.99
C ASP A 577 17.85 12.37 14.28
N ALA A 578 18.01 12.88 15.50
CA ALA A 578 17.36 14.11 15.91
C ALA A 578 18.36 15.16 16.41
N TRP A 579 18.12 16.42 16.05
CA TRP A 579 18.80 17.59 16.61
C TRP A 579 17.84 18.75 16.76
N MET A 580 18.14 19.67 17.67
CA MET A 580 17.27 20.81 17.94
C MET A 580 18.06 22.03 18.39
N VAL A 581 17.61 23.18 17.93
CA VAL A 581 17.98 24.51 18.45
C VAL A 581 16.76 25.14 19.08
N SER A 582 16.82 25.65 20.29
CA SER A 582 15.70 26.36 20.90
C SER A 582 16.12 27.72 21.46
N GLY A 583 15.26 28.69 21.28
CA GLY A 583 15.33 30.01 21.89
C GLY A 583 14.12 30.25 22.79
N HIS A 584 14.35 30.74 23.99
CA HIS A 584 13.31 31.00 24.99
C HIS A 584 13.44 32.42 25.53
N LEU A 585 12.33 33.14 25.59
CA LEU A 585 12.22 34.48 26.15
C LEU A 585 11.17 34.48 27.26
N VAL A 586 11.53 35.08 28.39
CA VAL A 586 10.64 35.22 29.55
C VAL A 586 10.51 36.69 29.94
N TYR A 587 9.28 37.12 30.24
CA TYR A 587 9.00 38.42 30.84
C TYR A 587 8.30 38.22 32.18
N ASN A 588 8.86 38.74 33.23
CA ASN A 588 8.34 38.70 34.60
C ASN A 588 7.72 40.09 34.98
N PHE A 589 6.53 40.08 35.59
CA PHE A 589 5.78 41.27 35.96
C PHE A 589 5.16 41.20 37.36
#